data_9907460e831e0b718b169eed90023661
#
_entry.id   9907460e831e0b718b169eed90023661
#
_cell.length_a   1.000
_cell.length_b   1.000
_cell.length_c   1.000
_cell.angle_alpha   90.00
_cell.angle_beta   90.00
_cell.angle_gamma   90.00
#
_symmetry.space_group_name_H-M   'P 1'
#
loop_
_entity.id
_entity.type
_entity.pdbx_description
1 polymer ?
#
loop_
_entity_poly.entity_id
_entity_poly.type
_entity_poly.pdbx_seq_one_letter_code
_entity_poly.pdbx_strand_id
1 'polypeptide(L)'
;MPTTPAVSGLFLTPGAGSDRDHPSLVALEERLAPLPVDRMDFPYRKAGKPFPDRAPILVGAVCDGVAAMATDRGIDPARLVLGGRSMGGRMCSLAGAGGLPAAGLVLVGYPLHPPKKPENLRVDHFGDLDVPCLFVSGDRDEFGSPAEFDAHLSAIPGPVTVVRLAGKRHDLKGVEDQVCDAVQEWLVSL
;
A
#
# COMPACT_ATOMS: atom_id res chain seq x y z
N MET A 1 4.33 27.48 8.05
CA MET A 1 4.19 26.03 8.08
C MET A 1 3.66 25.59 6.73
N PRO A 2 4.35 24.74 5.94
CA PRO A 2 3.72 24.19 4.77
C PRO A 2 2.54 23.33 5.25
N THR A 3 1.33 23.70 4.87
CA THR A 3 0.13 22.89 5.10
C THR A 3 0.29 21.64 4.25
N THR A 4 0.31 20.45 4.88
CA THR A 4 0.21 19.17 4.16
C THR A 4 -0.98 19.27 3.22
N PRO A 5 -0.83 19.00 1.92
CA PRO A 5 -1.95 19.08 1.01
C PRO A 5 -3.02 18.08 1.45
N ALA A 6 -4.25 18.56 1.61
CA ALA A 6 -5.37 17.68 1.96
C ALA A 6 -5.49 16.55 0.94
N VAL A 7 -5.62 15.31 1.43
CA VAL A 7 -5.77 14.12 0.58
C VAL A 7 -6.99 14.28 -0.33
N SER A 8 -6.82 13.99 -1.61
CA SER A 8 -7.87 14.14 -2.63
C SER A 8 -8.29 12.83 -3.28
N GLY A 9 -7.62 11.74 -2.97
CA GLY A 9 -7.98 10.42 -3.47
C GLY A 9 -7.03 9.34 -2.99
N LEU A 10 -7.42 8.10 -3.22
CA LEU A 10 -6.67 6.89 -2.88
C LEU A 10 -6.53 5.99 -4.09
N PHE A 11 -5.31 5.58 -4.41
CA PHE A 11 -5.02 4.64 -5.49
C PHE A 11 -4.59 3.29 -4.91
N LEU A 12 -5.33 2.22 -5.22
CA LEU A 12 -5.17 0.91 -4.59
C LEU A 12 -4.77 -0.19 -5.57
N THR A 13 -3.87 -1.05 -5.12
CA THR A 13 -3.30 -2.15 -5.89
C THR A 13 -3.45 -3.50 -5.16
N PRO A 14 -3.73 -4.60 -5.89
CA PRO A 14 -3.95 -5.92 -5.29
C PRO A 14 -2.66 -6.67 -4.96
N GLY A 15 -2.81 -7.73 -4.16
CA GLY A 15 -1.77 -8.72 -3.93
C GLY A 15 -1.51 -9.63 -5.15
N ALA A 16 -0.43 -10.41 -5.10
CA ALA A 16 0.00 -11.26 -6.21
C ALA A 16 -1.05 -12.30 -6.66
N GLY A 17 -1.78 -12.89 -5.73
CA GLY A 17 -2.80 -13.91 -6.00
C GLY A 17 -4.23 -13.37 -6.13
N SER A 18 -4.42 -12.04 -6.18
CA SER A 18 -5.72 -11.40 -6.22
C SER A 18 -5.85 -10.38 -7.35
N ASP A 19 -6.96 -9.68 -7.40
CA ASP A 19 -7.29 -8.66 -8.38
C ASP A 19 -7.88 -7.43 -7.68
N ARG A 20 -8.28 -6.43 -8.46
CA ARG A 20 -8.88 -5.18 -7.99
C ARG A 20 -10.14 -5.38 -7.14
N ASP A 21 -10.83 -6.50 -7.29
CA ASP A 21 -12.08 -6.81 -6.58
C ASP A 21 -11.85 -7.59 -5.27
N HIS A 22 -10.60 -7.63 -4.78
CA HIS A 22 -10.31 -8.20 -3.47
C HIS A 22 -11.14 -7.52 -2.38
N PRO A 23 -11.80 -8.27 -1.47
CA PRO A 23 -12.75 -7.72 -0.48
C PRO A 23 -12.23 -6.52 0.30
N SER A 24 -10.98 -6.54 0.74
CA SER A 24 -10.40 -5.42 1.50
C SER A 24 -10.22 -4.14 0.66
N LEU A 25 -10.01 -4.25 -0.66
CA LEU A 25 -9.89 -3.08 -1.54
C LEU A 25 -11.28 -2.50 -1.85
N VAL A 26 -12.26 -3.37 -2.04
CA VAL A 26 -13.68 -2.96 -2.22
C VAL A 26 -14.19 -2.28 -0.96
N ALA A 27 -13.96 -2.88 0.22
CA ALA A 27 -14.37 -2.31 1.49
C ALA A 27 -13.76 -0.92 1.74
N LEU A 28 -12.49 -0.71 1.37
CA LEU A 28 -11.85 0.60 1.47
C LEU A 28 -12.51 1.64 0.56
N GLU A 29 -12.82 1.30 -0.71
CA GLU A 29 -13.52 2.20 -1.60
C GLU A 29 -14.91 2.58 -1.07
N GLU A 30 -15.68 1.61 -0.60
CA GLU A 30 -17.02 1.83 -0.03
C GLU A 30 -16.97 2.67 1.26
N ARG A 31 -16.04 2.35 2.16
CA ARG A 31 -15.90 3.04 3.46
C ARG A 31 -15.45 4.49 3.31
N LEU A 32 -14.59 4.77 2.35
CA LEU A 32 -14.00 6.10 2.18
C LEU A 32 -14.84 7.04 1.32
N ALA A 33 -15.94 6.57 0.73
CA ALA A 33 -16.82 7.45 -0.04
C ALA A 33 -17.26 8.67 0.80
N PRO A 34 -17.26 9.89 0.24
CA PRO A 34 -17.14 10.25 -1.18
C PRO A 34 -15.69 10.51 -1.67
N LEU A 35 -14.66 10.18 -0.90
CA LEU A 35 -13.27 10.31 -1.36
C LEU A 35 -13.07 9.44 -2.61
N PRO A 36 -12.55 9.97 -3.72
CA PRO A 36 -12.26 9.18 -4.90
C PRO A 36 -11.26 8.05 -4.61
N VAL A 37 -11.63 6.82 -4.94
CA VAL A 37 -10.76 5.65 -4.83
C VAL A 37 -10.71 4.95 -6.18
N ASP A 38 -9.51 4.72 -6.71
CA ASP A 38 -9.29 3.89 -7.89
C ASP A 38 -8.59 2.59 -7.50
N ARG A 39 -9.14 1.46 -7.94
CA ARG A 39 -8.56 0.13 -7.78
C ARG A 39 -8.08 -0.37 -9.14
N MET A 40 -6.82 -0.77 -9.25
CA MET A 40 -6.26 -1.27 -10.51
C MET A 40 -6.04 -2.77 -10.52
N ASP A 41 -6.00 -3.35 -11.72
CA ASP A 41 -5.38 -4.65 -11.96
C ASP A 41 -4.01 -4.50 -12.60
N PHE A 42 -3.06 -5.30 -12.15
CA PHE A 42 -1.75 -5.38 -12.79
C PHE A 42 -1.81 -6.00 -14.20
N PRO A 43 -0.88 -5.65 -15.12
CA PRO A 43 -0.90 -6.13 -16.49
C PRO A 43 -0.99 -7.66 -16.64
N TYR A 44 -0.28 -8.41 -15.82
CA TYR A 44 -0.33 -9.89 -15.85
C TYR A 44 -1.74 -10.42 -15.54
N ARG A 45 -2.50 -9.77 -14.63
CA ARG A 45 -3.89 -10.18 -14.31
C ARG A 45 -4.82 -9.88 -15.47
N LYS A 46 -4.71 -8.69 -16.07
CA LYS A 46 -5.46 -8.32 -17.28
C LYS A 46 -5.19 -9.29 -18.44
N ALA A 47 -3.97 -9.80 -18.53
CA ALA A 47 -3.57 -10.78 -19.53
C ALA A 47 -3.91 -12.24 -19.16
N GLY A 48 -4.58 -12.49 -18.02
CA GLY A 48 -4.95 -13.83 -17.55
C GLY A 48 -3.77 -14.69 -17.10
N LYS A 49 -2.59 -14.10 -16.83
CA LYS A 49 -1.41 -14.85 -16.39
C LYS A 49 -1.50 -15.16 -14.90
N PRO A 50 -1.09 -16.36 -14.45
CA PRO A 50 -1.18 -16.77 -13.05
C PRO A 50 -0.11 -16.14 -12.16
N PHE A 51 1.05 -15.75 -12.73
CA PHE A 51 2.20 -15.23 -11.97
C PHE A 51 2.46 -13.76 -12.28
N PRO A 52 2.88 -12.97 -11.26
CA PRO A 52 3.25 -11.59 -11.44
C PRO A 52 4.41 -11.38 -12.42
N ASP A 53 4.36 -10.26 -13.12
CA ASP A 53 5.52 -9.74 -13.85
C ASP A 53 6.61 -9.29 -12.85
N ARG A 54 7.81 -8.98 -13.36
CA ARG A 54 8.92 -8.48 -12.54
C ARG A 54 8.61 -7.09 -11.98
N ALA A 55 9.19 -6.75 -10.82
CA ALA A 55 8.93 -5.50 -10.12
C ALA A 55 9.00 -4.23 -10.99
N PRO A 56 9.97 -4.04 -11.90
CA PRO A 56 9.99 -2.84 -12.75
C PRO A 56 8.74 -2.66 -13.62
N ILE A 57 8.17 -3.76 -14.13
CA ILE A 57 6.93 -3.72 -14.92
C ILE A 57 5.73 -3.34 -14.03
N LEU A 58 5.68 -3.91 -12.84
CA LEU A 58 4.59 -3.65 -11.88
C LEU A 58 4.66 -2.22 -11.34
N VAL A 59 5.86 -1.71 -11.05
CA VAL A 59 6.07 -0.32 -10.63
C VAL A 59 5.67 0.65 -11.76
N GLY A 60 6.08 0.36 -13.01
CA GLY A 60 5.65 1.14 -14.16
C GLY A 60 4.11 1.20 -14.29
N ALA A 61 3.43 0.06 -14.08
CA ALA A 61 1.97 0.01 -14.10
C ALA A 61 1.33 0.85 -12.96
N VAL A 62 1.96 0.93 -11.78
CA VAL A 62 1.52 1.84 -10.71
C VAL A 62 1.65 3.29 -11.15
N CYS A 63 2.80 3.68 -11.70
CA CYS A 63 3.04 5.04 -12.19
C CYS A 63 2.00 5.44 -13.25
N ASP A 64 1.76 4.56 -14.24
CA ASP A 64 0.77 4.79 -15.30
C ASP A 64 -0.65 4.91 -14.74
N GLY A 65 -1.03 4.05 -13.79
CA GLY A 65 -2.33 4.09 -13.15
C GLY A 65 -2.57 5.36 -12.33
N VAL A 66 -1.57 5.80 -11.58
CA VAL A 66 -1.62 7.06 -10.81
C VAL A 66 -1.74 8.26 -11.76
N ALA A 67 -0.97 8.28 -12.84
CA ALA A 67 -1.05 9.34 -13.84
C ALA A 67 -2.43 9.39 -14.52
N ALA A 68 -3.01 8.22 -14.82
CA ALA A 68 -4.36 8.13 -15.38
C ALA A 68 -5.42 8.66 -14.39
N MET A 69 -5.42 8.20 -13.13
CA MET A 69 -6.35 8.71 -12.11
C MET A 69 -6.21 10.22 -11.91
N ALA A 70 -4.97 10.71 -11.83
CA ALA A 70 -4.69 12.15 -11.68
C ALA A 70 -5.28 12.97 -12.83
N THR A 71 -5.08 12.50 -14.07
CA THR A 71 -5.61 13.15 -15.27
C THR A 71 -7.13 13.11 -15.34
N ASP A 72 -7.72 11.92 -15.16
CA ASP A 72 -9.16 11.70 -15.33
C ASP A 72 -9.98 12.44 -14.28
N ARG A 73 -9.42 12.62 -13.08
CA ARG A 73 -10.11 13.29 -11.96
C ARG A 73 -9.64 14.73 -11.72
N GLY A 74 -8.62 15.21 -12.44
CA GLY A 74 -8.04 16.55 -12.23
C GLY A 74 -7.39 16.70 -10.84
N ILE A 75 -6.77 15.63 -10.31
CA ILE A 75 -6.12 15.60 -9.01
C ILE A 75 -4.61 15.69 -9.18
N ASP A 76 -3.95 16.53 -8.37
CA ASP A 76 -2.48 16.52 -8.28
C ASP A 76 -2.01 15.17 -7.67
N PRO A 77 -1.10 14.42 -8.32
CA PRO A 77 -0.55 13.18 -7.76
C PRO A 77 -0.02 13.34 -6.33
N ALA A 78 0.57 14.48 -5.99
CA ALA A 78 1.04 14.76 -4.63
C ALA A 78 -0.07 14.80 -3.57
N ARG A 79 -1.34 14.80 -3.97
CA ARG A 79 -2.52 14.74 -3.10
C ARG A 79 -3.20 13.36 -3.12
N LEU A 80 -2.62 12.38 -3.81
CA LEU A 80 -3.08 11.00 -3.80
C LEU A 80 -2.33 10.21 -2.75
N VAL A 81 -3.04 9.41 -1.98
CA VAL A 81 -2.45 8.35 -1.17
C VAL A 81 -2.35 7.11 -2.05
N LEU A 82 -1.16 6.51 -2.10
CA LEU A 82 -0.94 5.28 -2.84
C LEU A 82 -0.93 4.11 -1.87
N GLY A 83 -1.48 2.98 -2.27
CA GLY A 83 -1.46 1.85 -1.39
C GLY A 83 -1.89 0.55 -2.03
N GLY A 84 -2.00 -0.44 -1.18
CA GLY A 84 -2.46 -1.74 -1.62
C GLY A 84 -2.12 -2.85 -0.66
N ARG A 85 -2.49 -4.03 -1.10
CA ARG A 85 -2.34 -5.24 -0.32
C ARG A 85 -1.08 -6.00 -0.75
N SER A 86 -0.28 -6.45 0.22
CA SER A 86 0.86 -7.34 0.02
C SER A 86 1.80 -6.84 -1.08
N MET A 87 1.97 -7.59 -2.17
CA MET A 87 2.77 -7.20 -3.33
C MET A 87 2.39 -5.81 -3.85
N GLY A 88 1.11 -5.49 -3.93
CA GLY A 88 0.64 -4.19 -4.43
C GLY A 88 1.15 -3.04 -3.58
N GLY A 89 0.98 -3.10 -2.25
CA GLY A 89 1.53 -2.10 -1.34
C GLY A 89 3.05 -1.93 -1.50
N ARG A 90 3.78 -3.05 -1.65
CA ARG A 90 5.21 -3.00 -1.94
C ARG A 90 5.52 -2.31 -3.27
N MET A 91 4.73 -2.53 -4.33
CA MET A 91 4.95 -1.83 -5.62
C MET A 91 4.69 -0.32 -5.48
N CYS A 92 3.68 0.08 -4.71
CA CYS A 92 3.44 1.48 -4.40
C CYS A 92 4.60 2.11 -3.61
N SER A 93 5.15 1.41 -2.60
CA SER A 93 6.30 1.91 -1.85
C SER A 93 7.55 2.03 -2.72
N LEU A 94 7.80 1.09 -3.63
CA LEU A 94 8.89 1.20 -4.60
C LEU A 94 8.70 2.37 -5.57
N ALA A 95 7.47 2.63 -6.02
CA ALA A 95 7.15 3.77 -6.87
C ALA A 95 7.38 5.10 -6.13
N GLY A 96 6.93 5.21 -4.87
CA GLY A 96 7.17 6.38 -4.03
C GLY A 96 8.65 6.64 -3.78
N ALA A 97 9.41 5.60 -3.39
CA ALA A 97 10.87 5.68 -3.25
C ALA A 97 11.58 6.05 -4.55
N GLY A 98 11.02 5.67 -5.71
CA GLY A 98 11.49 6.07 -7.04
C GLY A 98 11.11 7.49 -7.45
N GLY A 99 10.46 8.27 -6.57
CA GLY A 99 10.11 9.67 -6.81
C GLY A 99 8.70 9.91 -7.35
N LEU A 100 7.82 8.90 -7.38
CA LEU A 100 6.40 9.13 -7.70
C LEU A 100 5.78 9.98 -6.58
N PRO A 101 5.25 11.19 -6.87
CA PRO A 101 4.64 12.03 -5.85
C PRO A 101 3.43 11.35 -5.20
N ALA A 102 3.33 11.49 -3.87
CA ALA A 102 2.20 10.98 -3.11
C ALA A 102 2.00 11.78 -1.81
N ALA A 103 0.77 11.85 -1.32
CA ALA A 103 0.45 12.39 0.01
C ALA A 103 0.84 11.42 1.14
N GLY A 104 0.98 10.14 0.84
CA GLY A 104 1.37 9.09 1.77
C GLY A 104 1.14 7.69 1.20
N LEU A 105 1.49 6.68 2.00
CA LEU A 105 1.40 5.27 1.61
C LEU A 105 0.55 4.46 2.60
N VAL A 106 -0.38 3.64 2.07
CA VAL A 106 -1.17 2.65 2.83
C VAL A 106 -0.71 1.24 2.45
N LEU A 107 -0.07 0.56 3.39
CA LEU A 107 0.63 -0.70 3.18
C LEU A 107 -0.03 -1.82 4.01
N VAL A 108 -1.03 -2.48 3.42
CA VAL A 108 -1.81 -3.53 4.07
C VAL A 108 -1.15 -4.89 3.85
N GLY A 109 -0.71 -5.55 4.93
CA GLY A 109 0.01 -6.81 4.87
C GLY A 109 1.30 -6.69 4.06
N TYR A 110 2.15 -5.70 4.38
CA TYR A 110 3.41 -5.51 3.67
C TYR A 110 4.33 -6.72 3.82
N PRO A 111 4.83 -7.33 2.72
CA PRO A 111 5.66 -8.52 2.81
C PRO A 111 7.13 -8.15 3.00
N LEU A 112 7.62 -8.07 4.23
CA LEU A 112 9.04 -7.77 4.54
C LEU A 112 10.00 -8.74 3.87
N HIS A 113 9.60 -10.00 3.77
CA HIS A 113 10.38 -11.07 3.13
C HIS A 113 9.43 -12.16 2.58
N PRO A 114 9.88 -13.06 1.71
CA PRO A 114 9.11 -14.25 1.37
C PRO A 114 8.93 -15.17 2.58
N PRO A 115 7.86 -15.93 2.69
CA PRO A 115 7.65 -16.87 3.79
C PRO A 115 8.85 -17.82 3.92
N LYS A 116 9.31 -18.07 5.16
CA LYS A 116 10.45 -18.95 5.47
C LYS A 116 11.80 -18.51 4.86
N LYS A 117 11.93 -17.26 4.46
CA LYS A 117 13.18 -16.67 3.92
C LYS A 117 13.41 -15.27 4.50
N PRO A 118 13.58 -15.16 5.84
CA PRO A 118 13.73 -13.84 6.48
C PRO A 118 15.03 -13.12 6.06
N GLU A 119 16.01 -13.84 5.52
CA GLU A 119 17.23 -13.27 4.96
C GLU A 119 16.98 -12.48 3.65
N ASN A 120 15.86 -12.72 2.96
CA ASN A 120 15.51 -12.05 1.71
C ASN A 120 14.63 -10.83 1.97
N LEU A 121 15.16 -9.86 2.71
CA LEU A 121 14.46 -8.63 3.06
C LEU A 121 14.08 -7.80 1.83
N ARG A 122 13.01 -7.05 1.97
CA ARG A 122 12.43 -6.17 0.93
C ARG A 122 12.30 -4.75 1.46
N VAL A 123 13.38 -4.25 2.05
CA VAL A 123 13.44 -2.97 2.77
C VAL A 123 14.49 -2.00 2.21
N ASP A 124 15.22 -2.37 1.15
CA ASP A 124 16.33 -1.59 0.61
C ASP A 124 15.95 -0.15 0.22
N HIS A 125 14.68 0.07 -0.14
CA HIS A 125 14.15 1.37 -0.54
C HIS A 125 13.51 2.16 0.62
N PHE A 126 13.51 1.64 1.83
CA PHE A 126 12.87 2.31 2.98
C PHE A 126 13.52 3.66 3.30
N GLY A 127 14.84 3.78 3.10
CA GLY A 127 15.58 5.02 3.29
C GLY A 127 15.19 6.17 2.34
N ASP A 128 14.45 5.87 1.27
CA ASP A 128 13.99 6.83 0.27
C ASP A 128 12.50 7.19 0.42
N LEU A 129 11.84 6.71 1.49
CA LEU A 129 10.42 6.98 1.78
C LEU A 129 10.29 8.17 2.72
N ASP A 130 10.17 9.37 2.20
CA ASP A 130 10.04 10.62 2.95
C ASP A 130 8.58 11.09 3.21
N VAL A 131 7.61 10.30 2.75
CA VAL A 131 6.17 10.55 2.93
C VAL A 131 5.60 9.75 4.12
N PRO A 132 4.47 10.19 4.71
CA PRO A 132 3.79 9.41 5.73
C PRO A 132 3.43 7.99 5.27
N CYS A 133 3.71 6.99 6.09
CA CYS A 133 3.45 5.58 5.79
C CYS A 133 2.58 4.94 6.89
N LEU A 134 1.47 4.32 6.48
CA LEU A 134 0.66 3.47 7.35
C LEU A 134 0.94 2.00 7.00
N PHE A 135 1.38 1.23 7.99
CA PHE A 135 1.47 -0.23 7.91
C PHE A 135 0.32 -0.86 8.71
N VAL A 136 -0.49 -1.68 8.07
CA VAL A 136 -1.52 -2.49 8.73
C VAL A 136 -1.17 -3.96 8.54
N SER A 137 -0.82 -4.68 9.61
CA SER A 137 -0.33 -6.05 9.53
C SER A 137 -0.90 -6.91 10.64
N GLY A 138 -1.04 -8.21 10.39
CA GLY A 138 -1.33 -9.19 11.43
C GLY A 138 -0.10 -9.47 12.31
N ASP A 139 -0.30 -9.70 13.60
CA ASP A 139 0.80 -10.03 14.53
C ASP A 139 1.34 -11.46 14.35
N ARG A 140 0.68 -12.28 13.51
CA ARG A 140 1.10 -13.64 13.10
C ARG A 140 1.37 -13.74 11.61
N ASP A 141 1.72 -12.63 10.97
CA ASP A 141 2.04 -12.60 9.54
C ASP A 141 3.36 -13.33 9.27
N GLU A 142 3.32 -14.33 8.41
CA GLU A 142 4.48 -15.13 8.00
C GLU A 142 5.43 -14.42 7.02
N PHE A 143 5.05 -13.24 6.54
CA PHE A 143 5.88 -12.39 5.69
C PHE A 143 6.61 -11.28 6.45
N GLY A 144 6.43 -11.23 7.76
CA GLY A 144 7.10 -10.28 8.64
C GLY A 144 6.42 -10.21 10.01
N SER A 145 7.13 -10.62 11.05
CA SER A 145 6.69 -10.52 12.44
C SER A 145 6.75 -9.08 12.97
N PRO A 146 6.03 -8.74 14.05
CA PRO A 146 6.14 -7.43 14.69
C PRO A 146 7.58 -7.01 15.01
N ALA A 147 8.41 -7.92 15.51
CA ALA A 147 9.80 -7.63 15.85
C ALA A 147 10.66 -7.31 14.62
N GLU A 148 10.42 -7.99 13.49
CA GLU A 148 11.09 -7.69 12.23
C GLU A 148 10.67 -6.33 11.69
N PHE A 149 9.38 -5.97 11.75
CA PHE A 149 8.94 -4.63 11.40
C PHE A 149 9.64 -3.57 12.28
N ASP A 150 9.66 -3.73 13.60
CA ASP A 150 10.29 -2.79 14.53
C ASP A 150 11.78 -2.60 14.25
N ALA A 151 12.46 -3.64 13.78
CA ALA A 151 13.89 -3.58 13.43
C ALA A 151 14.18 -2.76 12.16
N HIS A 152 13.21 -2.64 11.24
CA HIS A 152 13.45 -2.04 9.93
C HIS A 152 12.72 -0.72 9.67
N LEU A 153 11.60 -0.45 10.36
CA LEU A 153 10.80 0.75 10.10
C LEU A 153 11.51 2.06 10.44
N SER A 154 12.49 2.02 11.34
CA SER A 154 13.31 3.20 11.69
C SER A 154 14.18 3.72 10.53
N ALA A 155 14.35 2.92 9.47
CA ALA A 155 15.04 3.35 8.26
C ALA A 155 14.21 4.31 7.39
N ILE A 156 12.88 4.39 7.60
CA ILE A 156 11.99 5.28 6.86
C ILE A 156 12.10 6.70 7.43
N PRO A 157 12.53 7.70 6.62
CA PRO A 157 12.63 9.09 7.08
C PRO A 157 11.28 9.75 7.35
N GLY A 158 10.25 9.36 6.59
CA GLY A 158 8.88 9.88 6.75
C GLY A 158 8.20 9.38 8.02
N PRO A 159 7.10 10.01 8.45
CA PRO A 159 6.31 9.54 9.58
C PRO A 159 5.75 8.13 9.37
N VAL A 160 5.92 7.25 10.33
CA VAL A 160 5.43 5.86 10.26
C VAL A 160 4.37 5.61 11.33
N THR A 161 3.22 5.09 10.88
CA THR A 161 2.16 4.57 11.76
C THR A 161 2.03 3.07 11.54
N VAL A 162 1.94 2.30 12.61
CA VAL A 162 1.79 0.84 12.56
C VAL A 162 0.53 0.41 13.33
N VAL A 163 -0.35 -0.29 12.64
CA VAL A 163 -1.52 -0.95 13.24
C VAL A 163 -1.34 -2.46 13.16
N ARG A 164 -1.34 -3.12 14.32
CA ARG A 164 -1.19 -4.57 14.43
C ARG A 164 -2.51 -5.23 14.79
N LEU A 165 -2.96 -6.14 13.94
CA LEU A 165 -4.21 -6.85 14.12
C LEU A 165 -3.95 -8.18 14.84
N ALA A 166 -4.48 -8.28 16.08
CA ALA A 166 -4.20 -9.40 16.97
C ALA A 166 -4.70 -10.75 16.42
N GLY A 167 -3.84 -11.76 16.47
CA GLY A 167 -4.12 -13.12 16.02
C GLY A 167 -4.22 -13.29 14.50
N LYS A 168 -3.96 -12.25 13.71
CA LYS A 168 -4.13 -12.29 12.25
C LYS A 168 -2.85 -12.65 11.53
N ARG A 169 -3.03 -13.36 10.42
CA ARG A 169 -1.98 -13.77 9.50
C ARG A 169 -1.94 -12.82 8.29
N HIS A 170 -1.12 -13.15 7.31
CA HIS A 170 -0.95 -12.35 6.10
C HIS A 170 -2.24 -12.08 5.31
N ASP A 171 -3.17 -13.04 5.31
CA ASP A 171 -4.42 -12.92 4.57
C ASP A 171 -5.39 -11.89 5.15
N LEU A 172 -5.21 -11.47 6.41
CA LEU A 172 -6.05 -10.50 7.13
C LEU A 172 -7.56 -10.78 6.97
N LYS A 173 -7.91 -12.07 6.91
CA LYS A 173 -9.29 -12.49 6.64
C LYS A 173 -10.23 -12.11 7.77
N GLY A 174 -11.37 -11.51 7.40
CA GLY A 174 -12.46 -11.18 8.34
C GLY A 174 -12.14 -10.02 9.26
N VAL A 175 -11.25 -9.10 8.82
CA VAL A 175 -10.93 -7.86 9.53
C VAL A 175 -10.95 -6.64 8.60
N GLU A 176 -11.71 -6.74 7.54
CA GLU A 176 -11.85 -5.67 6.56
C GLU A 176 -12.28 -4.35 7.23
N ASP A 177 -13.20 -4.39 8.18
CA ASP A 177 -13.62 -3.22 8.95
C ASP A 177 -12.48 -2.60 9.75
N GLN A 178 -11.66 -3.43 10.45
CA GLN A 178 -10.52 -2.93 11.23
C GLN A 178 -9.45 -2.30 10.33
N VAL A 179 -9.24 -2.84 9.12
CA VAL A 179 -8.36 -2.24 8.13
C VAL A 179 -8.92 -0.91 7.66
N CYS A 180 -10.22 -0.84 7.37
CA CYS A 180 -10.88 0.39 6.96
C CYS A 180 -10.83 1.47 8.04
N ASP A 181 -11.08 1.11 9.30
CA ASP A 181 -11.00 2.03 10.43
C ASP A 181 -9.59 2.60 10.57
N ALA A 182 -8.57 1.74 10.54
CA ALA A 182 -7.18 2.16 10.62
C ALA A 182 -6.79 3.13 9.48
N VAL A 183 -7.22 2.85 8.26
CA VAL A 183 -6.95 3.72 7.10
C VAL A 183 -7.70 5.03 7.22
N GLN A 184 -8.97 5.01 7.60
CA GLN A 184 -9.79 6.21 7.77
C GLN A 184 -9.24 7.14 8.85
N GLU A 185 -8.90 6.60 10.02
CA GLU A 185 -8.29 7.35 11.11
C GLU A 185 -6.96 7.99 10.71
N TRP A 186 -6.12 7.23 10.01
CA TRP A 186 -4.83 7.70 9.55
C TRP A 186 -4.97 8.81 8.49
N LEU A 187 -5.90 8.67 7.53
CA LEU A 187 -6.15 9.70 6.51
C LEU A 187 -6.58 11.04 7.12
N VAL A 188 -7.32 11.01 8.24
CA VAL A 188 -7.72 12.22 8.96
C VAL A 188 -6.52 12.90 9.66
N SER A 189 -5.47 12.14 9.95
CA SER A 189 -4.25 12.65 10.62
C SER A 189 -3.23 13.30 9.66
N LEU A 190 -3.42 13.15 8.34
CA LEU A 190 -2.58 13.76 7.31
C LEU A 190 -2.99 15.22 7.05
#